data_e1f955ffe05d9b5dcb3d2326ca5fb58d
#
_entry.id   e1f955ffe05d9b5dcb3d2326ca5fb58d
#
_cell.length_a   1.000
_cell.length_b   1.000
_cell.length_c   1.000
_cell.angle_alpha   90.00
_cell.angle_beta   90.00
_cell.angle_gamma   90.00
#
_symmetry.space_group_name_H-M   'P 1'
#
loop_
_entity.id
_entity.type
_entity.pdbx_description
1 polymer ?
#
loop_
_entity_poly.entity_id
_entity_poly.type
_entity_poly.pdbx_seq_one_letter_code
_entity_poly.pdbx_strand_id
1 'polypeptide(L)'
;CGKRVVLTADRSLMTNYRGNFLYGFIACGPYEVLPEWVFDKVFCPSVETDPITGEAKVAQIGLRRIESSLIQGGYKRDEVFIGHPDMLHKSIGPDTKVVGINVMDPLGMAPVTTTMSPEKLSYVAMKFKKMCASIIQLKKKYDFKVVVGGNGAWELAKSDRMKIHGIDTVVVGEADELAVDLFQDLEKNDAPELMHCFVRNLENIPVIEGPTINSLIEAMRGCGRGCDFCDVNKRSKKDLPIERLQHEAKTNLDYGFDSIWLHSDEMLLYGCDNRDFIPNRDSITDLWKSLKGLGANFIGTTHMTFSAVAADPTLMQQISHINGQDKSGRWLATNLGIETVSPDMVKKHLGVKTRPFSTDEWGSVVREGAKILNDNHWFPAATIIIGWPDETPDDVQFTIDMMSDFREMNFRGLVAPLLYQDFSEKNSMHFGNLNEAQFTLFWKCWENNLRVINDII
;
A
#
# COMPACT_ATOMS: atom_id res chain seq x y z
N CYS A 1 -17.63 3.20 -30.26
CA CYS A 1 -18.32 3.01 -28.98
C CYS A 1 -17.30 3.05 -27.87
N GLY A 2 -17.55 3.77 -26.82
CA GLY A 2 -16.78 3.78 -25.56
C GLY A 2 -17.60 3.16 -24.44
N LYS A 3 -17.00 2.90 -23.29
CA LYS A 3 -17.72 2.51 -22.09
C LYS A 3 -18.17 3.76 -21.34
N ARG A 4 -19.33 3.74 -20.70
CA ARG A 4 -19.88 4.89 -19.97
C ARG A 4 -18.96 5.35 -18.84
N VAL A 5 -18.41 4.40 -18.07
CA VAL A 5 -17.43 4.62 -17.02
C VAL A 5 -16.19 3.78 -17.30
N VAL A 6 -15.02 4.40 -17.35
CA VAL A 6 -13.73 3.72 -17.46
C VAL A 6 -12.92 3.98 -16.19
N LEU A 7 -12.64 2.93 -15.43
CA LEU A 7 -11.77 2.97 -14.27
C LEU A 7 -10.36 2.55 -14.68
N THR A 8 -9.32 3.19 -14.15
CA THR A 8 -7.93 2.85 -14.48
C THR A 8 -6.97 3.27 -13.36
N ALA A 9 -5.72 2.85 -13.48
CA ALA A 9 -4.59 3.36 -12.73
C ALA A 9 -3.37 3.40 -13.65
N ASP A 10 -2.31 4.09 -13.27
CA ASP A 10 -1.09 4.08 -14.07
C ASP A 10 -0.44 2.69 -14.12
N ARG A 11 0.49 2.51 -15.06
CA ARG A 11 1.09 1.19 -15.31
C ARG A 11 1.82 0.61 -14.10
N SER A 12 2.44 1.44 -13.26
CA SER A 12 3.14 0.98 -12.06
C SER A 12 2.19 0.38 -11.01
N LEU A 13 0.90 0.69 -11.11
CA LEU A 13 -0.18 0.13 -10.29
C LEU A 13 -0.94 -1.01 -11.01
N MET A 14 -0.83 -1.13 -12.33
CA MET A 14 -1.48 -2.19 -13.13
C MET A 14 -0.47 -3.29 -13.48
N THR A 15 0.22 -3.79 -12.46
CA THR A 15 1.22 -4.86 -12.53
C THR A 15 1.20 -5.70 -11.25
N ASN A 16 1.61 -6.95 -11.35
CA ASN A 16 1.81 -7.83 -10.20
C ASN A 16 3.27 -7.85 -9.71
N TYR A 17 4.17 -7.06 -10.33
CA TYR A 17 5.61 -7.07 -10.04
C TYR A 17 6.23 -8.48 -9.98
N ARG A 18 5.71 -9.42 -10.78
CA ARG A 18 6.07 -10.85 -10.76
C ARG A 18 5.94 -11.52 -9.38
N GLY A 19 5.06 -11.02 -8.53
CA GLY A 19 4.91 -11.49 -7.15
C GLY A 19 6.06 -11.07 -6.22
N ASN A 20 6.96 -10.19 -6.67
CA ASN A 20 8.11 -9.74 -5.88
C ASN A 20 7.94 -8.26 -5.48
N PHE A 21 7.64 -8.01 -4.21
CA PHE A 21 7.43 -6.65 -3.70
C PHE A 21 8.66 -5.73 -3.84
N LEU A 22 9.88 -6.28 -3.90
CA LEU A 22 11.09 -5.49 -4.11
C LEU A 22 11.08 -4.76 -5.46
N TYR A 23 10.41 -5.33 -6.47
CA TYR A 23 10.27 -4.67 -7.76
C TYR A 23 9.37 -3.43 -7.69
N GLY A 24 8.44 -3.38 -6.73
CA GLY A 24 7.67 -2.16 -6.42
C GLY A 24 8.55 -1.01 -5.94
N PHE A 25 9.58 -1.30 -5.14
CA PHE A 25 10.56 -0.28 -4.73
C PHE A 25 11.38 0.26 -5.91
N ILE A 26 11.69 -0.56 -6.92
CA ILE A 26 12.39 -0.10 -8.13
C ILE A 26 11.54 0.96 -8.86
N ALA A 27 10.22 0.85 -8.81
CA ALA A 27 9.32 1.86 -9.40
C ALA A 27 9.41 3.24 -8.73
N CYS A 28 9.83 3.29 -7.46
CA CYS A 28 10.12 4.52 -6.74
C CYS A 28 11.47 5.15 -7.12
N GLY A 29 12.34 4.40 -7.82
CA GLY A 29 13.66 4.86 -8.27
C GLY A 29 13.60 5.87 -9.42
N PRO A 30 14.73 6.56 -9.68
CA PRO A 30 14.81 7.57 -10.75
C PRO A 30 14.55 6.97 -12.14
N TYR A 31 13.70 7.61 -12.91
CA TYR A 31 13.31 7.17 -14.25
C TYR A 31 14.48 6.97 -15.23
N GLU A 32 15.59 7.68 -15.02
CA GLU A 32 16.74 7.66 -15.92
C GLU A 32 17.69 6.48 -15.70
N VAL A 33 17.52 5.72 -14.60
CA VAL A 33 18.46 4.65 -14.21
C VAL A 33 18.39 3.44 -15.16
N LEU A 34 17.18 3.10 -15.63
CA LEU A 34 16.95 1.98 -16.55
C LEU A 34 16.16 2.44 -17.77
N PRO A 35 16.44 1.91 -18.96
CA PRO A 35 15.57 2.11 -20.11
C PRO A 35 14.13 1.67 -19.78
N GLU A 36 13.15 2.48 -20.17
CA GLU A 36 11.75 2.21 -19.84
C GLU A 36 11.27 0.82 -20.27
N TRP A 37 11.72 0.35 -21.44
CA TRP A 37 11.33 -0.98 -21.92
C TRP A 37 11.87 -2.12 -21.05
N VAL A 38 13.03 -1.92 -20.38
CA VAL A 38 13.58 -2.87 -19.41
C VAL A 38 12.69 -2.85 -18.17
N PHE A 39 12.40 -1.66 -17.64
CA PHE A 39 11.50 -1.52 -16.50
C PHE A 39 10.15 -2.21 -16.77
N ASP A 40 9.52 -1.89 -17.90
CA ASP A 40 8.20 -2.41 -18.26
C ASP A 40 8.15 -3.93 -18.48
N LYS A 41 9.20 -4.52 -19.06
CA LYS A 41 9.21 -5.96 -19.35
C LYS A 41 9.71 -6.81 -18.20
N VAL A 42 10.69 -6.32 -17.44
CA VAL A 42 11.36 -7.11 -16.41
C VAL A 42 10.71 -6.91 -15.05
N PHE A 43 10.54 -5.67 -14.62
CA PHE A 43 10.10 -5.33 -13.28
C PHE A 43 8.60 -5.07 -13.16
N CYS A 44 8.01 -4.45 -14.20
CA CYS A 44 6.64 -3.97 -14.21
C CYS A 44 5.82 -4.55 -15.38
N PRO A 45 5.70 -5.91 -15.50
CA PRO A 45 4.91 -6.52 -16.57
C PRO A 45 3.43 -6.12 -16.42
N SER A 46 2.77 -5.92 -17.56
CA SER A 46 1.33 -5.63 -17.57
C SER A 46 0.54 -6.79 -16.97
N VAL A 47 -0.55 -6.46 -16.28
CA VAL A 47 -1.57 -7.46 -15.93
C VAL A 47 -2.21 -8.05 -17.18
N GLU A 48 -2.82 -9.22 -17.05
CA GLU A 48 -3.57 -9.84 -18.14
C GLU A 48 -4.67 -8.90 -18.62
N THR A 49 -4.68 -8.65 -19.94
CA THR A 49 -5.54 -7.64 -20.55
C THR A 49 -6.13 -8.20 -21.85
N ASP A 50 -7.42 -7.98 -22.05
CA ASP A 50 -8.07 -8.33 -23.32
C ASP A 50 -7.48 -7.48 -24.46
N PRO A 51 -6.88 -8.08 -25.49
CA PRO A 51 -6.20 -7.33 -26.55
C PRO A 51 -7.17 -6.57 -27.48
N ILE A 52 -8.45 -6.89 -27.47
CA ILE A 52 -9.46 -6.26 -28.32
C ILE A 52 -10.04 -5.05 -27.62
N THR A 53 -10.48 -5.22 -26.37
CA THR A 53 -11.21 -4.19 -25.60
C THR A 53 -10.28 -3.32 -24.76
N GLY A 54 -9.11 -3.81 -24.37
CA GLY A 54 -8.21 -3.17 -23.41
C GLY A 54 -8.63 -3.38 -21.96
N GLU A 55 -9.55 -4.32 -21.68
CA GLU A 55 -10.01 -4.63 -20.33
C GLU A 55 -8.94 -5.38 -19.54
N ALA A 56 -8.63 -4.88 -18.35
CA ALA A 56 -7.76 -5.56 -17.42
C ALA A 56 -8.54 -6.64 -16.65
N LYS A 57 -8.12 -7.90 -16.76
CA LYS A 57 -8.80 -9.02 -16.09
C LYS A 57 -8.61 -9.00 -14.58
N VAL A 58 -7.45 -8.54 -14.11
CA VAL A 58 -7.16 -8.30 -12.69
C VAL A 58 -6.86 -6.83 -12.47
N ALA A 59 -7.23 -6.29 -11.31
CA ALA A 59 -7.04 -4.88 -11.02
C ALA A 59 -6.71 -4.64 -9.53
N GLN A 60 -6.32 -3.42 -9.20
CA GLN A 60 -6.15 -3.04 -7.81
C GLN A 60 -7.49 -3.12 -7.04
N ILE A 61 -7.40 -3.46 -5.77
CA ILE A 61 -8.59 -3.61 -4.92
C ILE A 61 -9.42 -2.32 -4.86
N GLY A 62 -8.80 -1.13 -4.83
CA GLY A 62 -9.52 0.14 -4.86
C GLY A 62 -10.36 0.32 -6.13
N LEU A 63 -9.85 -0.07 -7.30
CA LEU A 63 -10.62 -0.04 -8.55
C LEU A 63 -11.78 -1.03 -8.51
N ARG A 64 -11.56 -2.26 -7.98
CA ARG A 64 -12.62 -3.26 -7.80
C ARG A 64 -13.70 -2.81 -6.83
N ARG A 65 -13.34 -2.07 -5.76
CA ARG A 65 -14.30 -1.47 -4.82
C ARG A 65 -15.20 -0.46 -5.54
N ILE A 66 -14.62 0.48 -6.28
CA ILE A 66 -15.41 1.48 -7.02
C ILE A 66 -16.26 0.82 -8.12
N GLU A 67 -15.71 -0.14 -8.86
CA GLU A 67 -16.47 -0.94 -9.83
C GLU A 67 -17.71 -1.56 -9.17
N SER A 68 -17.52 -2.27 -8.05
CA SER A 68 -18.60 -2.92 -7.32
C SER A 68 -19.61 -1.90 -6.75
N SER A 69 -19.16 -0.76 -6.20
CA SER A 69 -20.05 0.32 -5.75
C SER A 69 -20.97 0.79 -6.87
N LEU A 70 -20.41 1.06 -8.04
CA LEU A 70 -21.19 1.56 -9.19
C LEU A 70 -22.20 0.52 -9.68
N ILE A 71 -21.80 -0.76 -9.78
CA ILE A 71 -22.72 -1.83 -10.24
C ILE A 71 -23.86 -2.02 -9.23
N GLN A 72 -23.55 -2.11 -7.94
CA GLN A 72 -24.55 -2.22 -6.88
C GLN A 72 -25.46 -0.98 -6.80
N GLY A 73 -24.93 0.20 -7.16
CA GLY A 73 -25.65 1.45 -7.25
C GLY A 73 -26.46 1.65 -8.53
N GLY A 74 -26.57 0.64 -9.39
CA GLY A 74 -27.47 0.63 -10.55
C GLY A 74 -26.83 0.86 -11.91
N TYR A 75 -25.50 1.05 -11.99
CA TYR A 75 -24.80 1.00 -13.27
C TYR A 75 -24.82 -0.43 -13.81
N LYS A 76 -25.01 -0.62 -15.10
CA LYS A 76 -24.95 -1.96 -15.69
C LYS A 76 -23.52 -2.44 -15.76
N ARG A 77 -23.33 -3.77 -15.64
CA ARG A 77 -22.01 -4.41 -15.71
C ARG A 77 -21.24 -4.06 -16.99
N ASP A 78 -21.93 -3.91 -18.10
CA ASP A 78 -21.35 -3.56 -19.39
C ASP A 78 -21.08 -2.06 -19.56
N GLU A 79 -21.55 -1.22 -18.65
CA GLU A 79 -21.29 0.23 -18.62
C GLU A 79 -20.00 0.59 -17.86
N VAL A 80 -19.61 -0.23 -16.86
CA VAL A 80 -18.41 0.00 -16.02
C VAL A 80 -17.29 -0.93 -16.46
N PHE A 81 -16.09 -0.39 -16.60
CA PHE A 81 -14.99 -1.08 -17.24
C PHE A 81 -13.65 -0.71 -16.60
N ILE A 82 -12.80 -1.68 -16.32
CA ILE A 82 -11.44 -1.39 -15.87
C ILE A 82 -10.49 -1.49 -17.06
N GLY A 83 -10.06 -0.32 -17.54
CA GLY A 83 -9.18 -0.18 -18.69
C GLY A 83 -7.70 -0.23 -18.31
N HIS A 84 -6.90 -0.98 -19.08
CA HIS A 84 -5.45 -0.94 -18.93
C HIS A 84 -4.91 0.42 -19.42
N PRO A 85 -4.00 1.11 -18.70
CA PRO A 85 -3.54 2.46 -19.03
C PRO A 85 -2.92 2.59 -20.43
N ASP A 86 -2.26 1.55 -20.93
CA ASP A 86 -1.65 1.57 -22.28
C ASP A 86 -2.69 1.37 -23.40
N MET A 87 -3.94 1.01 -23.08
CA MET A 87 -4.99 0.69 -24.03
C MET A 87 -6.26 1.53 -23.85
N LEU A 88 -6.20 2.66 -23.15
CA LEU A 88 -7.37 3.52 -22.87
C LEU A 88 -8.08 4.00 -24.15
N HIS A 89 -7.36 4.13 -25.27
CA HIS A 89 -7.93 4.48 -26.57
C HIS A 89 -8.92 3.43 -27.12
N LYS A 90 -8.95 2.22 -26.56
CA LYS A 90 -9.90 1.15 -26.93
C LYS A 90 -11.19 1.19 -26.11
N SER A 91 -11.11 1.69 -24.88
CA SER A 91 -12.23 1.73 -23.91
C SER A 91 -12.90 3.10 -23.82
N ILE A 92 -12.14 4.19 -24.05
CA ILE A 92 -12.67 5.57 -24.04
C ILE A 92 -13.14 5.94 -25.46
N GLY A 93 -14.38 6.41 -25.55
CA GLY A 93 -15.01 6.78 -26.83
C GLY A 93 -16.16 7.79 -26.64
N PRO A 94 -17.02 7.96 -27.67
CA PRO A 94 -18.10 8.95 -27.64
C PRO A 94 -19.11 8.75 -26.49
N ASP A 95 -19.29 7.52 -26.03
CA ASP A 95 -20.26 7.19 -24.98
C ASP A 95 -19.68 7.35 -23.57
N THR A 96 -18.37 7.55 -23.45
CA THR A 96 -17.69 7.70 -22.15
C THR A 96 -18.08 9.00 -21.48
N LYS A 97 -18.52 8.90 -20.22
CA LYS A 97 -18.94 10.04 -19.38
C LYS A 97 -17.93 10.34 -18.30
N VAL A 98 -17.36 9.30 -17.66
CA VAL A 98 -16.43 9.46 -16.54
C VAL A 98 -15.24 8.53 -16.70
N VAL A 99 -14.05 9.05 -16.46
CA VAL A 99 -12.81 8.27 -16.29
C VAL A 99 -12.35 8.41 -14.85
N GLY A 100 -12.37 7.31 -14.09
CA GLY A 100 -11.92 7.24 -12.70
C GLY A 100 -10.49 6.68 -12.62
N ILE A 101 -9.62 7.38 -11.92
CA ILE A 101 -8.20 7.02 -11.79
C ILE A 101 -7.87 6.73 -10.33
N ASN A 102 -7.33 5.54 -10.04
CA ASN A 102 -6.75 5.24 -8.74
C ASN A 102 -5.27 5.60 -8.73
N VAL A 103 -4.82 6.30 -7.69
CA VAL A 103 -3.41 6.72 -7.53
C VAL A 103 -2.85 6.35 -6.16
N MET A 104 -1.53 6.11 -6.12
CA MET A 104 -0.81 5.84 -4.87
C MET A 104 0.28 6.90 -4.60
N ASP A 105 1.08 7.23 -5.60
CA ASP A 105 2.18 8.20 -5.51
C ASP A 105 2.39 8.90 -6.87
N PRO A 106 1.34 9.63 -7.34
CA PRO A 106 1.30 10.13 -8.73
C PRO A 106 2.34 11.19 -9.06
N LEU A 107 2.82 11.92 -8.09
CA LEU A 107 3.85 12.95 -8.27
C LEU A 107 5.22 12.56 -7.67
N GLY A 108 5.32 11.37 -7.04
CA GLY A 108 6.55 10.91 -6.41
C GLY A 108 6.85 11.60 -5.08
N MET A 109 5.80 11.96 -4.33
CA MET A 109 5.92 12.69 -3.06
C MET A 109 5.87 11.78 -1.83
N ALA A 110 5.61 10.49 -2.02
CA ALA A 110 5.61 9.53 -0.92
C ALA A 110 7.03 9.29 -0.36
N PRO A 111 7.17 8.95 0.95
CA PRO A 111 8.46 8.83 1.63
C PRO A 111 9.47 7.90 0.94
N VAL A 112 9.00 6.79 0.36
CA VAL A 112 9.88 5.86 -0.37
C VAL A 112 10.45 6.53 -1.62
N THR A 113 9.61 7.18 -2.40
CA THR A 113 10.01 7.81 -3.66
C THR A 113 10.90 9.01 -3.43
N THR A 114 10.59 9.87 -2.47
CA THR A 114 11.44 11.02 -2.13
C THR A 114 12.82 10.59 -1.63
N THR A 115 12.91 9.44 -0.97
CA THR A 115 14.20 8.86 -0.54
C THR A 115 14.97 8.24 -1.72
N MET A 116 14.31 7.48 -2.61
CA MET A 116 14.97 6.76 -3.69
C MET A 116 15.22 7.62 -4.94
N SER A 117 14.43 8.66 -5.14
CA SER A 117 14.53 9.60 -6.28
C SER A 117 14.61 11.05 -5.81
N PRO A 118 15.60 11.41 -4.98
CA PRO A 118 15.71 12.79 -4.48
C PRO A 118 15.84 13.75 -5.67
N GLU A 119 14.91 14.72 -5.75
CA GLU A 119 14.87 15.77 -6.79
C GLU A 119 14.80 15.25 -8.24
N LYS A 120 14.53 13.95 -8.43
CA LYS A 120 14.41 13.34 -9.76
C LYS A 120 13.02 12.79 -10.01
N LEU A 121 12.66 12.72 -11.28
CA LEU A 121 11.41 12.09 -11.69
C LEU A 121 11.52 10.57 -11.50
N SER A 122 10.62 9.99 -10.71
CA SER A 122 10.54 8.55 -10.49
C SER A 122 9.79 7.84 -11.62
N TYR A 123 9.91 6.50 -11.69
CA TYR A 123 9.11 5.71 -12.64
C TYR A 123 7.60 5.85 -12.35
N VAL A 124 7.17 5.79 -11.08
CA VAL A 124 5.74 5.95 -10.74
C VAL A 124 5.19 7.28 -11.25
N ALA A 125 5.85 8.39 -10.98
CA ALA A 125 5.42 9.70 -11.43
C ALA A 125 5.46 9.83 -12.97
N MET A 126 6.46 9.23 -13.63
CA MET A 126 6.53 9.23 -15.10
C MET A 126 5.39 8.42 -15.71
N LYS A 127 5.04 7.24 -15.15
CA LYS A 127 3.93 6.41 -15.66
C LYS A 127 2.60 7.12 -15.51
N PHE A 128 2.36 7.74 -14.35
CA PHE A 128 1.17 8.57 -14.13
C PHE A 128 1.10 9.74 -15.15
N LYS A 129 2.19 10.49 -15.32
CA LYS A 129 2.27 11.60 -16.29
C LYS A 129 1.97 11.15 -17.73
N LYS A 130 2.50 10.00 -18.16
CA LYS A 130 2.23 9.45 -19.50
C LYS A 130 0.76 9.06 -19.66
N MET A 131 0.17 8.42 -18.68
CA MET A 131 -1.26 8.08 -18.69
C MET A 131 -2.12 9.34 -18.79
N CYS A 132 -1.87 10.36 -17.97
CA CYS A 132 -2.59 11.64 -18.03
C CYS A 132 -2.44 12.32 -19.39
N ALA A 133 -1.26 12.31 -19.99
CA ALA A 133 -1.05 12.86 -21.34
C ALA A 133 -1.94 12.15 -22.38
N SER A 134 -2.08 10.83 -22.30
CA SER A 134 -2.97 10.06 -23.17
C SER A 134 -4.45 10.41 -22.94
N ILE A 135 -4.87 10.54 -21.67
CA ILE A 135 -6.24 10.95 -21.31
C ILE A 135 -6.54 12.36 -21.82
N ILE A 136 -5.63 13.32 -21.68
CA ILE A 136 -5.79 14.68 -22.20
C ILE A 136 -5.99 14.68 -23.73
N GLN A 137 -5.28 13.83 -24.47
CA GLN A 137 -5.50 13.71 -25.92
C GLN A 137 -6.88 13.14 -26.26
N LEU A 138 -7.38 12.21 -25.44
CA LEU A 138 -8.74 11.67 -25.59
C LEU A 138 -9.82 12.69 -25.22
N LYS A 139 -9.60 13.53 -24.18
CA LYS A 139 -10.49 14.66 -23.82
C LYS A 139 -10.64 15.70 -24.95
N LYS A 140 -9.66 15.83 -25.84
CA LYS A 140 -9.80 16.71 -27.03
C LYS A 140 -10.78 16.16 -28.06
N LYS A 141 -11.07 14.84 -28.02
CA LYS A 141 -11.93 14.15 -28.98
C LYS A 141 -13.30 13.83 -28.44
N TYR A 142 -13.39 13.60 -27.12
CA TYR A 142 -14.59 13.12 -26.45
C TYR A 142 -14.87 13.94 -25.20
N ASP A 143 -16.15 14.13 -24.88
CA ASP A 143 -16.59 14.89 -23.73
C ASP A 143 -16.83 13.95 -22.52
N PHE A 144 -15.86 13.91 -21.61
CA PHE A 144 -15.93 13.14 -20.37
C PHE A 144 -15.20 13.84 -19.21
N LYS A 145 -15.56 13.50 -17.99
CA LYS A 145 -14.93 14.00 -16.78
C LYS A 145 -13.86 13.03 -16.27
N VAL A 146 -12.83 13.56 -15.61
CA VAL A 146 -11.76 12.78 -14.98
C VAL A 146 -11.80 12.99 -13.48
N VAL A 147 -12.00 11.91 -12.72
CA VAL A 147 -11.93 11.89 -11.26
C VAL A 147 -10.76 11.06 -10.79
N VAL A 148 -10.04 11.55 -9.80
CA VAL A 148 -8.89 10.85 -9.19
C VAL A 148 -9.18 10.58 -7.73
N GLY A 149 -8.91 9.35 -7.29
CA GLY A 149 -8.97 8.91 -5.90
C GLY A 149 -7.83 7.95 -5.57
N GLY A 150 -7.80 7.46 -4.34
CA GLY A 150 -6.74 6.56 -3.84
C GLY A 150 -5.78 7.26 -2.87
N ASN A 151 -4.84 6.49 -2.31
CA ASN A 151 -3.99 6.96 -1.21
C ASN A 151 -3.10 8.16 -1.58
N GLY A 152 -2.71 8.30 -2.85
CA GLY A 152 -1.90 9.43 -3.34
C GLY A 152 -2.71 10.63 -3.84
N ALA A 153 -4.04 10.63 -3.72
CA ALA A 153 -4.88 11.72 -4.25
C ALA A 153 -4.56 13.09 -3.61
N TRP A 154 -4.08 13.11 -2.37
CA TRP A 154 -3.66 14.33 -1.67
C TRP A 154 -2.57 15.10 -2.42
N GLU A 155 -1.69 14.43 -3.14
CA GLU A 155 -0.65 15.06 -3.95
C GLU A 155 -1.21 15.92 -5.08
N LEU A 156 -2.40 15.58 -5.55
CA LEU A 156 -3.09 16.25 -6.65
C LEU A 156 -4.14 17.27 -6.20
N ALA A 157 -4.34 17.44 -4.90
CA ALA A 157 -5.40 18.29 -4.32
C ALA A 157 -5.18 19.82 -4.49
N LYS A 158 -4.25 20.24 -5.36
CA LYS A 158 -4.00 21.63 -5.73
C LYS A 158 -4.51 21.90 -7.15
N SER A 159 -5.23 23.00 -7.35
CA SER A 159 -5.91 23.33 -8.62
C SER A 159 -4.96 23.40 -9.83
N ASP A 160 -3.72 23.88 -9.64
CA ASP A 160 -2.69 23.89 -10.68
C ASP A 160 -2.25 22.47 -11.08
N ARG A 161 -2.07 21.58 -10.09
CA ARG A 161 -1.73 20.17 -10.34
C ARG A 161 -2.84 19.43 -11.07
N MET A 162 -4.11 19.67 -10.68
CA MET A 162 -5.28 19.13 -11.36
C MET A 162 -5.33 19.53 -12.83
N LYS A 163 -5.18 20.81 -13.13
CA LYS A 163 -5.24 21.38 -14.49
C LYS A 163 -4.15 20.80 -15.39
N ILE A 164 -2.90 20.72 -14.92
CA ILE A 164 -1.78 20.16 -15.67
C ILE A 164 -2.03 18.72 -16.09
N HIS A 165 -2.72 17.94 -15.25
CA HIS A 165 -3.00 16.52 -15.50
C HIS A 165 -4.38 16.26 -16.12
N GLY A 166 -5.17 17.29 -16.40
CA GLY A 166 -6.49 17.17 -17.04
C GLY A 166 -7.57 16.59 -16.14
N ILE A 167 -7.42 16.74 -14.81
CA ILE A 167 -8.30 16.22 -13.77
C ILE A 167 -9.39 17.24 -13.46
N ASP A 168 -10.64 16.80 -13.37
CA ASP A 168 -11.79 17.64 -13.04
C ASP A 168 -12.13 17.58 -11.54
N THR A 169 -11.97 16.41 -10.90
CA THR A 169 -12.27 16.21 -9.48
C THR A 169 -11.18 15.36 -8.81
N VAL A 170 -10.78 15.74 -7.60
CA VAL A 170 -9.92 14.94 -6.72
C VAL A 170 -10.69 14.56 -5.46
N VAL A 171 -10.62 13.28 -5.11
CA VAL A 171 -11.23 12.71 -3.89
C VAL A 171 -10.13 12.26 -2.96
N VAL A 172 -9.98 12.93 -1.83
CA VAL A 172 -9.04 12.57 -0.76
C VAL A 172 -9.79 11.77 0.29
N GLY A 173 -9.34 10.53 0.51
CA GLY A 173 -9.94 9.61 1.49
C GLY A 173 -10.63 8.40 0.85
N GLU A 174 -11.77 7.98 1.41
CA GLU A 174 -12.46 6.74 1.10
C GLU A 174 -13.78 7.04 0.37
N ALA A 175 -13.84 6.72 -0.92
CA ALA A 175 -14.98 7.06 -1.78
C ALA A 175 -16.07 5.97 -1.84
N ASP A 176 -15.91 4.84 -1.15
CA ASP A 176 -16.78 3.66 -1.30
C ASP A 176 -18.27 3.97 -1.15
N GLU A 177 -18.64 4.78 -0.14
CA GLU A 177 -20.04 5.15 0.14
C GLU A 177 -20.60 6.19 -0.84
N LEU A 178 -19.73 7.01 -1.43
CA LEU A 178 -20.14 8.17 -2.23
C LEU A 178 -19.92 7.97 -3.73
N ALA A 179 -19.35 6.85 -4.15
CA ALA A 179 -18.94 6.62 -5.53
C ALA A 179 -20.12 6.81 -6.52
N VAL A 180 -21.29 6.29 -6.19
CA VAL A 180 -22.47 6.36 -7.07
C VAL A 180 -22.91 7.81 -7.28
N ASP A 181 -23.12 8.54 -6.20
CA ASP A 181 -23.58 9.95 -6.27
C ASP A 181 -22.52 10.81 -6.97
N LEU A 182 -21.24 10.63 -6.61
CA LEU A 182 -20.14 11.35 -7.23
C LEU A 182 -20.07 11.13 -8.76
N PHE A 183 -20.19 9.88 -9.23
CA PHE A 183 -20.14 9.59 -10.66
C PHE A 183 -21.36 10.15 -11.39
N GLN A 184 -22.55 10.12 -10.78
CA GLN A 184 -23.75 10.76 -11.32
C GLN A 184 -23.62 12.30 -11.39
N ASP A 185 -23.00 12.93 -10.39
CA ASP A 185 -22.76 14.37 -10.36
C ASP A 185 -21.70 14.77 -11.41
N LEU A 186 -20.65 13.96 -11.60
CA LEU A 186 -19.68 14.15 -12.69
C LEU A 186 -20.35 14.11 -14.07
N GLU A 187 -21.27 13.18 -14.31
CA GLU A 187 -22.02 13.09 -15.55
C GLU A 187 -22.92 14.33 -15.79
N LYS A 188 -23.40 14.98 -14.73
CA LYS A 188 -24.23 16.20 -14.79
C LYS A 188 -23.39 17.48 -14.79
N ASN A 189 -22.08 17.41 -14.66
CA ASN A 189 -21.15 18.53 -14.45
C ASN A 189 -21.40 19.31 -13.14
N ASP A 190 -21.84 18.63 -12.09
CA ASP A 190 -22.18 19.20 -10.78
C ASP A 190 -21.24 18.76 -9.64
N ALA A 191 -20.21 17.99 -9.95
CA ALA A 191 -19.24 17.52 -8.97
C ALA A 191 -18.23 18.63 -8.58
N PRO A 192 -17.87 18.77 -7.28
CA PRO A 192 -16.85 19.72 -6.84
C PRO A 192 -15.46 19.34 -7.31
N GLU A 193 -14.54 20.31 -7.44
CA GLU A 193 -13.15 20.06 -7.82
C GLU A 193 -12.40 19.22 -6.76
N LEU A 194 -12.68 19.40 -5.47
CA LEU A 194 -12.04 18.70 -4.35
C LEU A 194 -13.07 18.19 -3.35
N MET A 195 -12.94 16.92 -2.99
CA MET A 195 -13.75 16.28 -1.94
C MET A 195 -12.84 15.60 -0.90
N HIS A 196 -13.30 15.65 0.36
CA HIS A 196 -12.73 14.87 1.45
C HIS A 196 -13.82 13.95 2.00
N CYS A 197 -13.58 12.64 1.98
CA CYS A 197 -14.55 11.65 2.42
C CYS A 197 -13.92 10.49 3.18
N PHE A 198 -14.70 9.94 4.11
CA PHE A 198 -14.32 8.76 4.88
C PHE A 198 -15.54 7.86 5.03
N VAL A 199 -15.33 6.56 4.89
CA VAL A 199 -16.37 5.57 5.13
C VAL A 199 -16.81 5.61 6.60
N ARG A 200 -18.10 5.74 6.82
CA ARG A 200 -18.70 5.77 8.17
C ARG A 200 -19.12 4.38 8.63
N ASN A 201 -19.70 3.61 7.73
CA ASN A 201 -20.20 2.27 8.01
C ASN A 201 -19.51 1.23 7.09
N LEU A 202 -18.92 0.19 7.69
CA LEU A 202 -18.26 -0.91 6.97
C LEU A 202 -19.22 -1.66 6.03
N GLU A 203 -20.50 -1.73 6.36
CA GLU A 203 -21.52 -2.40 5.54
C GLU A 203 -21.67 -1.72 4.17
N ASN A 204 -21.34 -0.43 4.07
CA ASN A 204 -21.41 0.34 2.83
C ASN A 204 -20.19 0.15 1.93
N ILE A 205 -19.15 -0.55 2.40
CA ILE A 205 -18.04 -0.91 1.53
C ILE A 205 -18.49 -2.08 0.66
N PRO A 206 -18.52 -1.99 -0.67
CA PRO A 206 -18.99 -3.09 -1.52
C PRO A 206 -18.05 -4.28 -1.49
N VAL A 207 -18.60 -5.49 -1.61
CA VAL A 207 -17.80 -6.71 -1.84
C VAL A 207 -17.29 -6.68 -3.29
N ILE A 208 -16.04 -7.06 -3.51
CA ILE A 208 -15.50 -7.12 -4.85
C ILE A 208 -16.09 -8.30 -5.63
N GLU A 209 -16.38 -8.08 -6.91
CA GLU A 209 -16.92 -9.11 -7.81
C GLU A 209 -15.90 -9.62 -8.83
N GLY A 210 -14.76 -8.98 -8.93
CA GLY A 210 -13.68 -9.35 -9.84
C GLY A 210 -12.34 -9.55 -9.13
N PRO A 211 -11.42 -10.32 -9.73
CA PRO A 211 -10.14 -10.67 -9.11
C PRO A 211 -9.21 -9.47 -9.00
N THR A 212 -8.42 -9.48 -7.94
CA THR A 212 -7.47 -8.43 -7.63
C THR A 212 -6.04 -8.82 -7.99
N ILE A 213 -5.19 -7.83 -8.23
CA ILE A 213 -3.75 -8.05 -8.43
C ILE A 213 -3.18 -8.74 -7.19
N ASN A 214 -2.43 -9.82 -7.42
CA ASN A 214 -1.83 -10.66 -6.38
C ASN A 214 -2.85 -11.27 -5.40
N SER A 215 -4.11 -11.43 -5.80
CA SER A 215 -5.19 -11.91 -4.93
C SER A 215 -5.31 -11.16 -3.60
N LEU A 216 -5.05 -9.84 -3.63
CA LEU A 216 -5.10 -8.98 -2.46
C LEU A 216 -6.56 -8.72 -2.06
N ILE A 217 -6.91 -9.04 -0.81
CA ILE A 217 -8.20 -8.70 -0.21
C ILE A 217 -7.98 -7.84 1.02
N GLU A 218 -8.91 -6.94 1.31
CA GLU A 218 -8.79 -5.99 2.41
C GLU A 218 -9.43 -6.56 3.67
N ALA A 219 -8.62 -6.78 4.74
CA ALA A 219 -9.09 -7.33 6.00
C ALA A 219 -9.53 -6.26 6.99
N MET A 220 -8.86 -5.11 6.99
CA MET A 220 -9.17 -4.02 7.92
C MET A 220 -8.65 -2.67 7.41
N ARG A 221 -9.23 -1.59 7.91
CA ARG A 221 -8.81 -0.20 7.70
C ARG A 221 -8.47 0.47 9.03
N GLY A 222 -7.39 1.26 9.04
CA GLY A 222 -6.88 1.92 10.22
C GLY A 222 -6.28 0.95 11.23
N CYS A 223 -5.33 1.41 12.04
CA CYS A 223 -4.74 0.60 13.11
C CYS A 223 -5.04 1.15 14.51
N GLY A 224 -5.45 2.43 14.61
CA GLY A 224 -5.83 3.07 15.88
C GLY A 224 -4.65 3.43 16.80
N ARG A 225 -3.39 3.27 16.35
CA ARG A 225 -2.20 3.51 17.19
C ARG A 225 -1.79 4.98 17.32
N GLY A 226 -2.23 5.86 16.42
CA GLY A 226 -2.10 7.31 16.54
C GLY A 226 -0.68 7.86 16.40
N CYS A 227 0.19 7.24 15.61
CA CYS A 227 1.50 7.82 15.25
C CYS A 227 1.31 9.14 14.49
N ASP A 228 2.01 10.20 14.87
CA ASP A 228 1.76 11.55 14.34
C ASP A 228 2.20 11.75 12.88
N PHE A 229 3.19 10.99 12.44
CA PHE A 229 3.72 11.00 11.08
C PHE A 229 2.89 10.18 10.07
N CYS A 230 1.91 9.39 10.55
CA CYS A 230 1.19 8.43 9.72
C CYS A 230 -0.20 8.95 9.34
N ASP A 231 -0.43 9.20 8.05
CA ASP A 231 -1.75 9.67 7.58
C ASP A 231 -2.85 8.60 7.71
N VAL A 232 -2.50 7.33 7.55
CA VAL A 232 -3.40 6.18 7.73
C VAL A 232 -4.02 6.14 9.13
N ASN A 233 -3.28 6.57 10.16
CA ASN A 233 -3.73 6.57 11.55
C ASN A 233 -4.79 7.62 11.91
N LYS A 234 -5.10 8.50 11.00
CA LYS A 234 -6.27 9.39 11.15
C LYS A 234 -7.59 8.65 11.03
N ARG A 235 -7.54 7.36 10.62
CA ARG A 235 -8.70 6.48 10.49
C ARG A 235 -8.89 5.65 11.74
N SER A 236 -10.14 5.53 12.20
CA SER A 236 -10.50 4.56 13.23
C SER A 236 -10.30 3.14 12.72
N LYS A 237 -9.77 2.25 13.57
CA LYS A 237 -9.67 0.82 13.25
C LYS A 237 -11.04 0.23 12.97
N LYS A 238 -11.15 -0.52 11.87
CA LYS A 238 -12.37 -1.20 11.43
C LYS A 238 -11.98 -2.53 10.80
N ASP A 239 -12.54 -3.62 11.30
CA ASP A 239 -12.33 -4.97 10.80
C ASP A 239 -13.47 -5.37 9.87
N LEU A 240 -13.17 -5.92 8.71
CA LEU A 240 -14.17 -6.45 7.80
C LEU A 240 -14.60 -7.86 8.27
N PRO A 241 -15.90 -8.21 8.18
CA PRO A 241 -16.40 -9.52 8.61
C PRO A 241 -15.74 -10.68 7.85
N ILE A 242 -15.52 -11.80 8.54
CA ILE A 242 -14.83 -12.97 7.99
C ILE A 242 -15.57 -13.56 6.78
N GLU A 243 -16.89 -13.57 6.78
CA GLU A 243 -17.74 -14.06 5.69
C GLU A 243 -17.49 -13.27 4.40
N ARG A 244 -17.27 -11.97 4.55
CA ARG A 244 -16.92 -11.09 3.44
C ARG A 244 -15.53 -11.42 2.90
N LEU A 245 -14.56 -11.61 3.78
CA LEU A 245 -13.19 -11.98 3.39
C LEU A 245 -13.16 -13.34 2.69
N GLN A 246 -14.00 -14.29 3.13
CA GLN A 246 -14.16 -15.57 2.46
C GLN A 246 -14.73 -15.41 1.04
N HIS A 247 -15.74 -14.55 0.86
CA HIS A 247 -16.31 -14.29 -0.46
C HIS A 247 -15.28 -13.68 -1.41
N GLU A 248 -14.54 -12.66 -0.96
CA GLU A 248 -13.50 -12.00 -1.76
C GLU A 248 -12.32 -12.95 -2.06
N ALA A 249 -11.94 -13.78 -1.10
CA ALA A 249 -10.93 -14.83 -1.30
C ALA A 249 -11.39 -15.83 -2.36
N LYS A 250 -12.64 -16.28 -2.27
CA LYS A 250 -13.21 -17.19 -3.26
C LYS A 250 -13.22 -16.59 -4.66
N THR A 251 -13.57 -15.32 -4.82
CA THR A 251 -13.53 -14.61 -6.11
C THR A 251 -12.13 -14.68 -6.74
N ASN A 252 -11.08 -14.53 -5.95
CA ASN A 252 -9.71 -14.63 -6.41
C ASN A 252 -9.28 -16.07 -6.72
N LEU A 253 -9.62 -17.03 -5.84
CA LEU A 253 -9.30 -18.45 -6.04
C LEU A 253 -10.02 -19.04 -7.26
N ASP A 254 -11.29 -18.71 -7.46
CA ASP A 254 -12.08 -19.15 -8.63
C ASP A 254 -11.50 -18.60 -9.96
N TYR A 255 -10.83 -17.43 -9.93
CA TYR A 255 -10.09 -16.92 -11.09
C TYR A 255 -8.84 -17.74 -11.42
N GLY A 256 -8.29 -18.47 -10.44
CA GLY A 256 -7.11 -19.33 -10.61
C GLY A 256 -5.90 -18.91 -9.81
N PHE A 257 -6.01 -17.95 -8.90
CA PHE A 257 -4.97 -17.73 -7.91
C PHE A 257 -4.91 -18.90 -6.92
N ASP A 258 -3.74 -19.18 -6.39
CA ASP A 258 -3.50 -20.27 -5.45
C ASP A 258 -3.24 -19.80 -4.01
N SER A 259 -3.24 -18.51 -3.79
CA SER A 259 -2.87 -17.87 -2.52
C SER A 259 -3.68 -16.59 -2.29
N ILE A 260 -3.75 -16.14 -1.05
CA ILE A 260 -4.45 -14.91 -0.66
C ILE A 260 -3.49 -13.99 0.08
N TRP A 261 -3.54 -12.70 -0.23
CA TRP A 261 -2.84 -11.65 0.51
C TRP A 261 -3.85 -10.77 1.25
N LEU A 262 -3.71 -10.72 2.58
CA LEU A 262 -4.51 -9.86 3.44
C LEU A 262 -3.90 -8.45 3.50
N HIS A 263 -4.62 -7.49 2.97
CA HIS A 263 -4.28 -6.07 3.14
C HIS A 263 -4.87 -5.55 4.45
N SER A 264 -4.01 -4.94 5.24
CA SER A 264 -4.40 -4.28 6.49
C SER A 264 -3.38 -3.22 6.84
N ASP A 265 -3.74 -2.28 7.69
CA ASP A 265 -2.78 -1.36 8.29
C ASP A 265 -2.03 -2.00 9.47
N GLU A 266 -2.59 -3.06 10.07
CA GLU A 266 -2.00 -3.85 11.18
C GLU A 266 -2.71 -5.18 11.35
N MET A 267 -2.26 -6.23 10.68
CA MET A 267 -3.00 -7.49 10.59
C MET A 267 -3.19 -8.21 11.93
N LEU A 268 -2.21 -8.13 12.82
CA LEU A 268 -2.29 -8.79 14.13
C LEU A 268 -3.26 -8.12 15.12
N LEU A 269 -3.88 -7.01 14.71
CA LEU A 269 -4.98 -6.39 15.44
C LEU A 269 -6.37 -6.74 14.88
N TYR A 270 -6.48 -7.64 13.92
CA TYR A 270 -7.79 -8.12 13.45
C TYR A 270 -8.57 -8.77 14.60
N GLY A 271 -9.81 -8.32 14.80
CA GLY A 271 -10.65 -8.74 15.92
C GLY A 271 -10.18 -8.28 17.30
N CYS A 272 -9.19 -7.39 17.38
CA CYS A 272 -8.73 -6.81 18.64
C CYS A 272 -9.56 -5.57 18.99
N ASP A 273 -10.21 -5.59 20.14
CA ASP A 273 -11.03 -4.51 20.71
C ASP A 273 -10.45 -3.92 22.00
N ASN A 274 -9.34 -4.48 22.50
CA ASN A 274 -8.71 -4.03 23.74
C ASN A 274 -7.82 -2.79 23.51
N ARG A 275 -7.67 -1.97 24.57
CA ARG A 275 -6.87 -0.74 24.53
C ARG A 275 -5.36 -0.97 24.66
N ASP A 276 -4.94 -2.19 24.97
CA ASP A 276 -3.54 -2.55 25.12
C ASP A 276 -2.94 -3.08 23.83
N PHE A 277 -3.75 -3.20 22.77
CA PHE A 277 -3.33 -3.68 21.45
C PHE A 277 -2.69 -5.08 21.50
N ILE A 278 -3.23 -5.94 22.35
CA ILE A 278 -2.85 -7.36 22.42
C ILE A 278 -3.64 -8.11 21.35
N PRO A 279 -2.99 -8.90 20.49
CA PRO A 279 -3.65 -9.67 19.45
C PRO A 279 -4.80 -10.55 19.96
N ASN A 280 -5.90 -10.60 19.21
CA ASN A 280 -6.95 -11.58 19.45
C ASN A 280 -6.59 -12.87 18.68
N ARG A 281 -5.94 -13.80 19.37
CA ARG A 281 -5.42 -15.04 18.80
C ARG A 281 -6.50 -15.84 18.07
N ASP A 282 -7.67 -16.00 18.69
CA ASP A 282 -8.75 -16.81 18.14
C ASP A 282 -9.27 -16.19 16.83
N SER A 283 -9.57 -14.90 16.82
CA SER A 283 -10.02 -14.19 15.61
C SER A 283 -9.03 -14.32 14.47
N ILE A 284 -7.73 -14.19 14.73
CA ILE A 284 -6.69 -14.29 13.72
C ILE A 284 -6.55 -15.73 13.22
N THR A 285 -6.45 -16.72 14.13
CA THR A 285 -6.29 -18.11 13.70
C THR A 285 -7.51 -18.65 12.99
N ASP A 286 -8.71 -18.22 13.36
CA ASP A 286 -9.95 -18.61 12.67
C ASP A 286 -10.03 -17.99 11.28
N LEU A 287 -9.61 -16.74 11.10
CA LEU A 287 -9.47 -16.14 9.77
C LEU A 287 -8.52 -16.96 8.90
N TRP A 288 -7.31 -17.27 9.38
CA TRP A 288 -6.35 -18.08 8.61
C TRP A 288 -6.89 -19.47 8.27
N LYS A 289 -7.47 -20.18 9.24
CA LYS A 289 -8.08 -21.51 9.00
C LYS A 289 -9.22 -21.44 7.99
N SER A 290 -10.07 -20.42 8.07
CA SER A 290 -11.20 -20.27 7.15
C SER A 290 -10.74 -20.06 5.71
N LEU A 291 -9.74 -19.21 5.49
CA LEU A 291 -9.19 -18.97 4.16
C LEU A 291 -8.41 -20.18 3.62
N LYS A 292 -7.68 -20.90 4.48
CA LYS A 292 -7.05 -22.18 4.14
C LYS A 292 -8.09 -23.21 3.75
N GLY A 293 -9.23 -23.24 4.43
CA GLY A 293 -10.36 -24.14 4.11
C GLY A 293 -10.98 -23.92 2.74
N LEU A 294 -10.81 -22.72 2.15
CA LEU A 294 -11.22 -22.42 0.76
C LEU A 294 -10.23 -22.95 -0.30
N GLY A 295 -9.08 -23.48 0.12
CA GLY A 295 -8.09 -24.06 -0.79
C GLY A 295 -6.86 -23.19 -1.05
N ALA A 296 -6.70 -22.07 -0.35
CA ALA A 296 -5.49 -21.24 -0.48
C ALA A 296 -4.23 -22.02 -0.05
N ASN A 297 -3.20 -22.04 -0.89
CA ASN A 297 -1.91 -22.67 -0.57
C ASN A 297 -1.17 -21.98 0.55
N PHE A 298 -1.25 -20.65 0.60
CA PHE A 298 -0.76 -19.84 1.71
C PHE A 298 -1.56 -18.54 1.81
N ILE A 299 -1.45 -17.90 2.97
CA ILE A 299 -2.04 -16.60 3.26
C ILE A 299 -0.92 -15.68 3.72
N GLY A 300 -0.65 -14.65 2.93
CA GLY A 300 0.29 -13.57 3.28
C GLY A 300 -0.44 -12.38 3.90
N THR A 301 0.32 -11.45 4.45
CA THR A 301 -0.21 -10.17 4.96
C THR A 301 0.73 -9.03 4.61
N THR A 302 0.16 -7.84 4.42
CA THR A 302 0.94 -6.68 4.01
C THR A 302 1.65 -5.99 5.16
N HIS A 303 1.02 -5.84 6.33
CA HIS A 303 1.60 -5.10 7.46
C HIS A 303 1.34 -5.75 8.81
N MET A 304 2.33 -5.66 9.68
CA MET A 304 2.30 -6.03 11.10
C MET A 304 3.06 -4.98 11.91
N THR A 305 3.00 -5.05 13.24
CA THR A 305 3.90 -4.30 14.14
C THR A 305 4.72 -5.24 15.01
N PHE A 306 5.95 -4.83 15.35
CA PHE A 306 6.82 -5.59 16.24
C PHE A 306 6.20 -5.77 17.63
N SER A 307 5.46 -4.76 18.12
CA SER A 307 4.78 -4.86 19.41
C SER A 307 3.68 -5.93 19.42
N ALA A 308 2.90 -6.06 18.35
CA ALA A 308 1.88 -7.12 18.27
C ALA A 308 2.52 -8.52 18.14
N VAL A 309 3.61 -8.64 17.37
CA VAL A 309 4.39 -9.87 17.26
C VAL A 309 4.96 -10.29 18.62
N ALA A 310 5.57 -9.35 19.35
CA ALA A 310 6.17 -9.64 20.66
C ALA A 310 5.13 -9.86 21.78
N ALA A 311 3.94 -9.26 21.65
CA ALA A 311 2.86 -9.43 22.63
C ALA A 311 2.28 -10.85 22.64
N ASP A 312 2.36 -11.58 21.53
CA ASP A 312 1.97 -12.98 21.44
C ASP A 312 2.97 -13.79 20.60
N PRO A 313 4.11 -14.18 21.18
CA PRO A 313 5.19 -14.86 20.45
C PRO A 313 4.76 -16.17 19.78
N THR A 314 3.78 -16.89 20.36
CA THR A 314 3.33 -18.18 19.82
C THR A 314 2.31 -18.03 18.69
N LEU A 315 1.72 -16.87 18.52
CA LEU A 315 0.77 -16.60 17.43
C LEU A 315 1.45 -16.73 16.05
N MET A 316 2.66 -16.19 15.90
CA MET A 316 3.39 -16.31 14.63
C MET A 316 3.72 -17.78 14.32
N GLN A 317 4.06 -18.60 15.30
CA GLN A 317 4.25 -20.04 15.13
C GLN A 317 2.96 -20.71 14.65
N GLN A 318 1.81 -20.36 15.24
CA GLN A 318 0.51 -20.93 14.85
C GLN A 318 0.13 -20.54 13.41
N ILE A 319 0.30 -19.26 13.04
CA ILE A 319 0.02 -18.78 11.68
C ILE A 319 0.91 -19.53 10.68
N SER A 320 2.21 -19.64 10.96
CA SER A 320 3.17 -20.33 10.09
C SER A 320 2.86 -21.81 9.95
N HIS A 321 2.39 -22.45 11.02
CA HIS A 321 1.92 -23.85 10.98
C HIS A 321 0.66 -24.02 10.13
N ILE A 322 -0.34 -23.14 10.28
CA ILE A 322 -1.56 -23.15 9.46
C ILE A 322 -1.21 -22.94 7.98
N ASN A 323 -0.26 -22.07 7.68
CA ASN A 323 0.26 -21.84 6.34
C ASN A 323 1.13 -22.98 5.80
N GLY A 324 1.61 -23.89 6.66
CA GLY A 324 2.55 -24.93 6.27
C GLY A 324 3.97 -24.43 5.99
N GLN A 325 4.34 -23.24 6.50
CA GLN A 325 5.67 -22.67 6.34
C GLN A 325 6.73 -23.50 7.06
N ASP A 326 6.40 -24.01 8.25
CA ASP A 326 7.22 -24.91 9.06
C ASP A 326 7.64 -26.20 8.32
N LYS A 327 6.77 -26.70 7.42
CA LYS A 327 7.04 -27.91 6.61
C LYS A 327 7.70 -27.61 5.27
N SER A 328 7.32 -26.51 4.64
CA SER A 328 7.78 -26.13 3.30
C SER A 328 9.08 -25.33 3.31
N GLY A 329 9.45 -24.74 4.45
CA GLY A 329 10.55 -23.75 4.54
C GLY A 329 10.26 -22.46 3.76
N ARG A 330 9.00 -22.21 3.36
CA ARG A 330 8.63 -21.00 2.61
C ARG A 330 8.72 -19.77 3.50
N TRP A 331 9.36 -18.74 3.01
CA TRP A 331 9.39 -17.41 3.61
C TRP A 331 8.30 -16.53 3.04
N LEU A 332 7.60 -15.80 3.90
CA LEU A 332 6.63 -14.77 3.53
C LEU A 332 7.12 -13.41 4.02
N ALA A 333 7.08 -12.42 3.12
CA ALA A 333 7.44 -11.06 3.49
C ALA A 333 6.24 -10.30 4.09
N THR A 334 6.53 -9.35 4.99
CA THR A 334 5.56 -8.42 5.56
C THR A 334 6.23 -7.09 5.90
N ASN A 335 5.49 -5.98 5.82
CA ASN A 335 6.03 -4.67 6.19
C ASN A 335 5.83 -4.40 7.68
N LEU A 336 6.85 -3.81 8.31
CA LEU A 336 6.81 -3.38 9.71
C LEU A 336 7.52 -2.04 9.87
N GLY A 337 6.97 -1.17 10.69
CA GLY A 337 7.62 0.09 11.03
C GLY A 337 8.42 -0.02 12.32
N ILE A 338 9.72 0.26 12.27
CA ILE A 338 10.58 0.52 13.44
C ILE A 338 10.52 2.01 13.77
N GLU A 339 10.70 2.80 12.76
CA GLU A 339 10.76 4.25 12.64
C GLU A 339 11.97 4.84 13.36
N THR A 340 12.10 4.62 14.65
CA THR A 340 13.23 4.98 15.52
C THR A 340 13.21 4.11 16.76
N VAL A 341 14.36 3.96 17.45
CA VAL A 341 14.42 3.33 18.77
C VAL A 341 14.96 4.25 19.85
N SER A 342 15.14 5.56 19.58
CA SER A 342 15.39 6.56 20.60
C SER A 342 14.17 6.68 21.52
N PRO A 343 14.32 6.49 22.84
CA PRO A 343 13.20 6.58 23.79
C PRO A 343 12.46 7.91 23.73
N ASP A 344 13.16 9.02 23.54
CA ASP A 344 12.58 10.35 23.45
C ASP A 344 11.76 10.53 22.17
N MET A 345 12.29 10.11 21.02
CA MET A 345 11.58 10.17 19.74
C MET A 345 10.39 9.21 19.72
N VAL A 346 10.52 8.00 20.28
CA VAL A 346 9.43 7.04 20.43
C VAL A 346 8.28 7.65 21.24
N LYS A 347 8.59 8.23 22.38
CA LYS A 347 7.59 8.88 23.25
C LYS A 347 6.91 10.06 22.56
N LYS A 348 7.63 10.80 21.75
CA LYS A 348 7.13 12.00 21.07
C LYS A 348 6.25 11.67 19.86
N HIS A 349 6.64 10.71 19.02
CA HIS A 349 6.06 10.52 17.68
C HIS A 349 5.30 9.22 17.45
N LEU A 350 5.60 8.16 18.22
CA LEU A 350 5.01 6.85 17.94
C LEU A 350 3.65 6.61 18.60
N GLY A 351 3.15 7.55 19.41
CA GLY A 351 1.86 7.44 20.08
C GLY A 351 1.79 6.18 20.94
N VAL A 352 0.84 5.28 20.66
CA VAL A 352 0.67 4.02 21.37
C VAL A 352 1.21 2.82 20.58
N LYS A 353 2.09 3.04 19.60
CA LYS A 353 2.64 1.97 18.73
C LYS A 353 3.38 0.90 19.53
N THR A 354 3.99 1.27 20.66
CA THR A 354 4.75 0.34 21.51
C THR A 354 3.87 -0.58 22.33
N ARG A 355 2.62 -0.21 22.60
CA ARG A 355 1.74 -1.01 23.47
C ARG A 355 1.60 -2.46 22.99
N PRO A 356 1.57 -3.42 23.95
CA PRO A 356 1.41 -3.28 25.41
C PRO A 356 2.67 -2.87 26.19
N PHE A 357 3.81 -2.73 25.52
CA PHE A 357 5.09 -2.39 26.15
C PHE A 357 5.23 -0.89 26.38
N SER A 358 6.15 -0.50 27.27
CA SER A 358 6.54 0.88 27.49
C SER A 358 7.37 1.42 26.31
N THR A 359 7.50 2.74 26.22
CA THR A 359 8.32 3.38 25.19
C THR A 359 9.81 3.03 25.34
N ASP A 360 10.30 2.86 26.58
CA ASP A 360 11.70 2.54 26.85
C ASP A 360 12.07 1.10 26.46
N GLU A 361 11.09 0.20 26.37
CA GLU A 361 11.27 -1.18 25.92
C GLU A 361 11.30 -1.33 24.39
N TRP A 362 10.98 -0.28 23.63
CA TRP A 362 10.76 -0.39 22.19
C TRP A 362 11.91 -1.03 21.43
N GLY A 363 13.16 -0.67 21.71
CA GLY A 363 14.33 -1.28 21.08
C GLY A 363 14.44 -2.78 21.34
N SER A 364 14.12 -3.26 22.56
CA SER A 364 14.11 -4.69 22.87
C SER A 364 12.92 -5.41 22.23
N VAL A 365 11.76 -4.78 22.16
CA VAL A 365 10.55 -5.29 21.48
C VAL A 365 10.80 -5.48 19.98
N VAL A 366 11.50 -4.55 19.34
CA VAL A 366 11.86 -4.68 17.93
C VAL A 366 12.81 -5.86 17.71
N ARG A 367 13.84 -6.04 18.53
CA ARG A 367 14.76 -7.18 18.44
C ARG A 367 14.05 -8.52 18.66
N GLU A 368 13.23 -8.62 19.70
CA GLU A 368 12.47 -9.84 19.99
C GLU A 368 11.48 -10.17 18.88
N GLY A 369 10.71 -9.16 18.41
CA GLY A 369 9.78 -9.35 17.30
C GLY A 369 10.47 -9.76 16.00
N ALA A 370 11.65 -9.20 15.70
CA ALA A 370 12.45 -9.59 14.56
C ALA A 370 12.91 -11.06 14.65
N LYS A 371 13.34 -11.49 15.83
CA LYS A 371 13.71 -12.89 16.08
C LYS A 371 12.51 -13.82 15.92
N ILE A 372 11.36 -13.52 16.54
CA ILE A 372 10.13 -14.33 16.42
C ILE A 372 9.72 -14.47 14.95
N LEU A 373 9.75 -13.40 14.17
CA LEU A 373 9.42 -13.44 12.76
C LEU A 373 10.38 -14.35 11.98
N ASN A 374 11.68 -14.19 12.17
CA ASN A 374 12.67 -15.01 11.46
C ASN A 374 12.60 -16.50 11.86
N ASP A 375 12.40 -16.80 13.14
CA ASP A 375 12.25 -18.18 13.64
C ASP A 375 11.01 -18.88 13.05
N ASN A 376 10.04 -18.10 12.57
CA ASN A 376 8.79 -18.58 11.97
C ASN A 376 8.70 -18.35 10.45
N HIS A 377 9.82 -18.18 9.75
CA HIS A 377 9.90 -18.00 8.30
C HIS A 377 9.14 -16.77 7.78
N TRP A 378 9.15 -15.68 8.55
CA TRP A 378 8.72 -14.37 8.08
C TRP A 378 9.91 -13.48 7.79
N PHE A 379 9.83 -12.78 6.65
CA PHE A 379 10.85 -11.86 6.17
C PHE A 379 10.36 -10.42 6.37
N PRO A 380 10.83 -9.72 7.43
CA PRO A 380 10.47 -8.33 7.66
C PRO A 380 11.02 -7.41 6.58
N ALA A 381 10.17 -6.56 6.00
CA ALA A 381 10.56 -5.36 5.29
C ALA A 381 10.30 -4.18 6.24
N ALA A 382 11.30 -3.85 7.04
CA ALA A 382 11.17 -2.84 8.08
C ALA A 382 11.45 -1.45 7.54
N THR A 383 10.83 -0.42 8.14
CA THR A 383 11.10 1.00 7.83
C THR A 383 11.74 1.70 9.03
N ILE A 384 12.65 2.61 8.74
CA ILE A 384 13.21 3.58 9.69
C ILE A 384 12.99 4.97 9.09
N ILE A 385 12.64 5.96 9.92
CA ILE A 385 12.51 7.35 9.51
C ILE A 385 13.74 8.11 9.99
N ILE A 386 14.37 8.85 9.08
CA ILE A 386 15.58 9.64 9.32
C ILE A 386 15.26 11.11 9.11
N GLY A 387 15.75 11.96 10.02
CA GLY A 387 15.59 13.41 9.91
C GLY A 387 14.27 13.93 10.46
N TRP A 388 13.83 13.36 11.59
CA TRP A 388 12.70 13.90 12.33
C TRP A 388 12.95 15.36 12.72
N PRO A 389 11.91 16.20 12.83
CA PRO A 389 12.05 17.48 13.51
C PRO A 389 12.60 17.26 14.93
N ASP A 390 13.54 18.03 15.34
CA ASP A 390 14.18 17.97 16.67
C ASP A 390 14.98 16.67 16.97
N GLU A 391 15.27 15.82 15.98
CA GLU A 391 16.14 14.65 16.13
C GLU A 391 17.59 15.08 16.38
N THR A 392 18.20 14.58 17.44
CA THR A 392 19.60 14.84 17.78
C THR A 392 20.50 13.71 17.29
N PRO A 393 21.83 13.92 17.15
CA PRO A 393 22.76 12.84 16.84
C PRO A 393 22.72 11.69 17.85
N ASP A 394 22.44 11.93 19.13
CA ASP A 394 22.31 10.90 20.17
C ASP A 394 21.05 10.07 19.95
N ASP A 395 19.94 10.67 19.47
CA ASP A 395 18.73 9.93 19.10
C ASP A 395 19.00 8.96 17.94
N VAL A 396 19.76 9.43 16.94
CA VAL A 396 20.14 8.60 15.78
C VAL A 396 21.02 7.44 16.22
N GLN A 397 21.92 7.64 17.21
CA GLN A 397 22.85 6.62 17.68
C GLN A 397 22.13 5.40 18.24
N PHE A 398 21.01 5.55 18.96
CA PHE A 398 20.20 4.40 19.41
C PHE A 398 19.80 3.48 18.26
N THR A 399 19.42 4.05 17.12
CA THR A 399 19.01 3.27 15.95
C THR A 399 20.20 2.68 15.18
N ILE A 400 21.36 3.37 15.18
CA ILE A 400 22.63 2.82 14.66
C ILE A 400 23.05 1.57 15.47
N ASP A 401 22.95 1.63 16.79
CA ASP A 401 23.29 0.51 17.68
C ASP A 401 22.37 -0.69 17.43
N MET A 402 21.07 -0.45 17.24
CA MET A 402 20.13 -1.51 16.85
C MET A 402 20.50 -2.15 15.51
N MET A 403 21.00 -1.39 14.53
CA MET A 403 21.48 -1.99 13.26
C MET A 403 22.68 -2.91 13.48
N SER A 404 23.52 -2.64 14.49
CA SER A 404 24.61 -3.52 14.91
C SER A 404 24.06 -4.81 15.55
N ASP A 405 23.04 -4.69 16.43
CA ASP A 405 22.34 -5.85 16.99
C ASP A 405 21.73 -6.75 15.90
N PHE A 406 21.11 -6.16 14.88
CA PHE A 406 20.56 -6.90 13.73
C PHE A 406 21.64 -7.70 12.98
N ARG A 407 22.83 -7.14 12.86
CA ARG A 407 23.97 -7.85 12.28
C ARG A 407 24.41 -9.03 13.14
N GLU A 408 24.52 -8.84 14.45
CA GLU A 408 24.95 -9.88 15.40
C GLU A 408 23.96 -11.05 15.48
N MET A 409 22.65 -10.76 15.45
CA MET A 409 21.61 -11.78 15.47
C MET A 409 21.34 -12.42 14.09
N ASN A 410 22.09 -12.05 13.06
CA ASN A 410 21.90 -12.48 11.67
C ASN A 410 20.47 -12.27 11.17
N PHE A 411 19.94 -11.07 11.41
CA PHE A 411 18.58 -10.68 11.01
C PHE A 411 18.38 -10.88 9.50
N ARG A 412 17.35 -11.64 9.15
CA ARG A 412 16.89 -11.87 7.79
C ARG A 412 15.71 -10.99 7.46
N GLY A 413 15.96 -9.78 7.03
CA GLY A 413 14.99 -8.79 6.64
C GLY A 413 15.64 -7.56 6.05
N LEU A 414 14.88 -6.77 5.31
CA LEU A 414 15.33 -5.47 4.82
C LEU A 414 14.98 -4.37 5.81
N VAL A 415 15.79 -3.34 5.82
CA VAL A 415 15.54 -2.11 6.57
C VAL A 415 15.61 -0.94 5.59
N ALA A 416 14.47 -0.37 5.26
CA ALA A 416 14.35 0.77 4.36
C ALA A 416 14.53 2.08 5.15
N PRO A 417 15.62 2.82 4.94
CA PRO A 417 15.77 4.16 5.51
C PRO A 417 14.90 5.13 4.71
N LEU A 418 13.88 5.71 5.35
CA LEU A 418 13.00 6.69 4.75
C LEU A 418 13.31 8.08 5.31
N LEU A 419 13.34 9.09 4.46
CA LEU A 419 13.46 10.47 4.89
C LEU A 419 12.11 10.94 5.47
N TYR A 420 12.16 11.68 6.58
CA TYR A 420 10.95 12.25 7.17
C TYR A 420 10.21 13.13 6.16
N GLN A 421 8.93 12.86 5.97
CA GLN A 421 8.05 13.63 5.10
C GLN A 421 6.93 14.30 5.89
N ASP A 422 6.84 15.60 5.76
CA ASP A 422 5.72 16.39 6.25
C ASP A 422 4.68 16.52 5.12
N PHE A 423 3.51 15.90 5.30
CA PHE A 423 2.42 15.99 4.32
C PHE A 423 1.91 17.42 4.09
N SER A 424 2.28 18.38 4.96
CA SER A 424 2.07 19.81 4.72
C SER A 424 3.08 20.43 3.75
N GLU A 425 4.07 19.67 3.31
CA GLU A 425 5.19 20.06 2.42
C GLU A 425 6.12 21.16 2.99
N LYS A 426 6.07 21.45 4.31
CA LYS A 426 6.83 22.58 4.90
C LYS A 426 8.16 22.17 5.51
N ASN A 427 8.23 20.98 6.12
CA ASN A 427 9.35 20.58 6.98
C ASN A 427 9.90 19.19 6.60
N SER A 428 9.77 18.79 5.34
CA SER A 428 10.30 17.51 4.88
C SER A 428 11.83 17.49 4.88
N MET A 429 12.40 16.35 5.26
CA MET A 429 13.83 16.12 5.17
C MET A 429 14.26 15.87 3.72
N HIS A 430 15.38 16.44 3.32
CA HIS A 430 16.00 16.20 2.02
C HIS A 430 17.37 15.51 2.19
N PHE A 431 17.72 14.64 1.26
CA PHE A 431 18.96 13.86 1.33
C PHE A 431 20.22 14.74 1.51
N GLY A 432 20.27 15.89 0.84
CA GLY A 432 21.38 16.84 0.94
C GLY A 432 21.52 17.54 2.31
N ASN A 433 20.52 17.40 3.18
CA ASN A 433 20.51 18.03 4.52
C ASN A 433 20.83 17.04 5.64
N LEU A 434 21.14 15.78 5.33
CA LEU A 434 21.52 14.78 6.33
C LEU A 434 22.82 15.18 7.03
N ASN A 435 22.82 15.12 8.37
CA ASN A 435 24.05 15.24 9.14
C ASN A 435 24.84 13.91 9.13
N GLU A 436 26.03 13.90 9.71
CA GLU A 436 26.92 12.72 9.71
C GLU A 436 26.28 11.49 10.36
N ALA A 437 25.60 11.64 11.49
CA ALA A 437 24.94 10.52 12.18
C ALA A 437 23.79 9.96 11.34
N GLN A 438 22.94 10.81 10.78
CA GLN A 438 21.83 10.44 9.91
C GLN A 438 22.31 9.72 8.63
N PHE A 439 23.39 10.24 8.02
CA PHE A 439 24.01 9.58 6.86
C PHE A 439 24.63 8.23 7.24
N THR A 440 25.24 8.12 8.42
CA THR A 440 25.76 6.86 8.94
C THR A 440 24.63 5.83 9.13
N LEU A 441 23.50 6.23 9.73
CA LEU A 441 22.33 5.36 9.88
C LEU A 441 21.79 4.91 8.51
N PHE A 442 21.64 5.85 7.56
CA PHE A 442 21.23 5.53 6.19
C PHE A 442 22.12 4.44 5.57
N TRP A 443 23.43 4.60 5.70
CA TRP A 443 24.40 3.61 5.18
C TRP A 443 24.32 2.27 5.90
N LYS A 444 24.17 2.26 7.22
CA LYS A 444 24.02 1.02 8.01
C LYS A 444 22.79 0.20 7.60
N CYS A 445 21.68 0.85 7.25
CA CYS A 445 20.54 0.17 6.68
C CYS A 445 20.87 -0.50 5.34
N TRP A 446 21.59 0.20 4.46
CA TRP A 446 22.03 -0.37 3.18
C TRP A 446 23.08 -1.48 3.32
N GLU A 447 24.00 -1.38 4.27
CA GLU A 447 24.92 -2.51 4.60
C GLU A 447 24.13 -3.77 4.97
N ASN A 448 23.12 -3.66 5.83
CA ASN A 448 22.24 -4.77 6.16
C ASN A 448 21.54 -5.34 4.91
N ASN A 449 20.93 -4.45 4.12
CA ASN A 449 20.15 -4.84 2.95
C ASN A 449 21.03 -5.57 1.90
N LEU A 450 22.22 -5.07 1.63
CA LEU A 450 23.17 -5.70 0.70
C LEU A 450 23.65 -7.08 1.22
N ARG A 451 23.90 -7.20 2.53
CA ARG A 451 24.23 -8.49 3.16
C ARG A 451 23.11 -9.49 2.93
N VAL A 452 21.88 -9.11 3.29
CA VAL A 452 20.70 -9.99 3.19
C VAL A 452 20.41 -10.38 1.74
N ILE A 453 20.50 -9.45 0.80
CA ILE A 453 20.33 -9.74 -0.64
C ILE A 453 21.39 -10.73 -1.12
N ASN A 454 22.65 -10.55 -0.73
CA ASN A 454 23.72 -11.46 -1.10
C ASN A 454 23.54 -12.88 -0.54
N ASP A 455 22.92 -13.00 0.64
CA ASP A 455 22.63 -14.31 1.27
C ASP A 455 21.42 -15.04 0.64
N ILE A 456 20.59 -14.32 -0.14
CA ILE A 456 19.37 -14.87 -0.80
C ILE A 456 19.69 -15.29 -2.26
N ILE A 457 20.62 -14.60 -2.93
CA ILE A 457 21.06 -14.90 -4.30
C ILE A 457 22.04 -16.06 -4.30
#